data_f557944a1c080ffaf3cfa96465211868
#
_entry.id   f557944a1c080ffaf3cfa96465211868
#
_cell.length_a   1.000
_cell.length_b   1.000
_cell.length_c   1.000
_cell.angle_alpha   90.00
_cell.angle_beta   90.00
_cell.angle_gamma   90.00
#
_symmetry.space_group_name_H-M   'P 1'
#
loop_
_entity.id
_entity.type
_entity.pdbx_description
1 polymer ?
#
loop_
_entity_poly.entity_id
_entity_poly.type
_entity_poly.pdbx_seq_one_letter_code
_entity_poly.pdbx_strand_id
1 'polypeptide(L)'
;MDYILALDQGTTSSRAIAFDARGQAMALAQREFAQHFPQPGWVEHDADEIWSSQLAVAREVVERLGRLPTAIGITNQRETTVLWDRATGQPVARAIVWQDRRTVAHCEALRASGQHVAIERTTGLVLDAYFSATKLAWLLDQVPGARARAQAGELAFGTVDSWLIWRLTGGRVHV
;
A
#
# COMPACT_ATOMS: atom_id res chain seq x y z
N MET A 1 4.67 24.74 19.44
CA MET A 1 4.93 24.97 18.00
C MET A 1 4.14 23.97 17.22
N ASP A 2 3.51 24.38 16.12
CA ASP A 2 2.79 23.48 15.22
C ASP A 2 3.77 22.60 14.44
N TYR A 3 3.33 21.40 14.08
CA TYR A 3 4.14 20.48 13.29
C TYR A 3 3.28 19.66 12.33
N ILE A 4 3.90 19.20 11.25
CA ILE A 4 3.34 18.21 10.32
C ILE A 4 3.95 16.86 10.65
N LEU A 5 3.12 15.82 10.74
CA LEU A 5 3.56 14.44 10.89
C LEU A 5 3.64 13.78 9.51
N ALA A 6 4.83 13.44 9.06
CA ALA A 6 5.05 12.66 7.85
C ALA A 6 5.07 11.17 8.19
N LEU A 7 4.19 10.39 7.57
CA LEU A 7 4.17 8.93 7.61
C LEU A 7 4.88 8.43 6.34
N ASP A 8 6.03 7.81 6.51
CA ASP A 8 6.85 7.26 5.44
C ASP A 8 6.83 5.72 5.55
N GLN A 9 5.97 5.11 4.77
CA GLN A 9 5.82 3.67 4.72
C GLN A 9 6.73 3.08 3.64
N GLY A 10 7.93 2.69 4.02
CA GLY A 10 8.93 2.09 3.15
C GLY A 10 8.69 0.59 2.89
N THR A 11 9.56 -0.01 2.08
CA THR A 11 9.46 -1.44 1.74
C THR A 11 9.81 -2.35 2.92
N THR A 12 10.72 -1.92 3.79
CA THR A 12 11.21 -2.75 4.91
C THR A 12 10.86 -2.22 6.28
N SER A 13 10.37 -0.97 6.36
CA SER A 13 10.07 -0.32 7.63
C SER A 13 9.02 0.77 7.49
N SER A 14 8.28 1.00 8.55
CA SER A 14 7.39 2.13 8.76
C SER A 14 8.11 3.21 9.55
N ARG A 15 7.97 4.46 9.13
CA ARG A 15 8.61 5.61 9.77
C ARG A 15 7.60 6.74 9.99
N ALA A 16 7.76 7.48 11.07
CA ALA A 16 7.05 8.72 11.33
C ALA A 16 8.06 9.81 11.69
N ILE A 17 7.91 10.98 11.06
CA ILE A 17 8.79 12.13 11.29
C ILE A 17 7.92 13.36 11.52
N ALA A 18 8.16 14.08 12.62
CA ALA A 18 7.54 15.38 12.86
C ALA A 18 8.44 16.49 12.32
N PHE A 19 7.90 17.35 11.47
CA PHE A 19 8.60 18.52 10.92
C PHE A 19 8.00 19.82 11.44
N ASP A 20 8.86 20.76 11.84
CA ASP A 20 8.44 22.13 12.16
C ASP A 20 8.15 22.98 10.90
N ALA A 21 7.75 24.23 11.08
CA ALA A 21 7.45 25.17 10.00
C ALA A 21 8.68 25.52 9.12
N ARG A 22 9.88 25.17 9.55
CA ARG A 22 11.13 25.35 8.79
C ARG A 22 11.56 24.08 8.06
N GLY A 23 10.80 22.98 8.18
CA GLY A 23 11.14 21.67 7.62
C GLY A 23 12.22 20.92 8.41
N GLN A 24 12.49 21.32 9.65
CA GLN A 24 13.43 20.61 10.51
C GLN A 24 12.74 19.48 11.25
N ALA A 25 13.39 18.31 11.28
CA ALA A 25 12.88 17.15 12.01
C ALA A 25 12.98 17.39 13.52
N MET A 26 11.85 17.32 14.20
CA MET A 26 11.70 17.49 15.66
C MET A 26 11.74 16.16 16.40
N ALA A 27 11.17 15.13 15.81
CA ALA A 27 11.14 13.77 16.36
C ALA A 27 11.01 12.76 15.21
N LEU A 28 11.54 11.55 15.44
CA LEU A 28 11.49 10.44 14.49
C LEU A 28 11.30 9.14 15.25
N ALA A 29 10.47 8.24 14.73
CA ALA A 29 10.38 6.84 15.13
C ALA A 29 10.34 5.96 13.87
N GLN A 30 10.92 4.76 13.97
CA GLN A 30 10.97 3.79 12.87
C GLN A 30 10.86 2.37 13.42
N ARG A 31 10.14 1.48 12.69
CA ARG A 31 10.04 0.04 12.97
C ARG A 31 10.11 -0.76 11.70
N GLU A 32 10.87 -1.81 11.71
CA GLU A 32 10.86 -2.83 10.66
C GLU A 32 9.62 -3.72 10.79
N PHE A 33 9.24 -4.36 9.69
CA PHE A 33 8.16 -5.37 9.64
C PHE A 33 8.58 -6.54 8.75
N ALA A 34 7.86 -7.68 8.88
CA ALA A 34 8.26 -8.91 8.22
C ALA A 34 8.09 -8.85 6.71
N GLN A 35 9.09 -9.39 6.01
CA GLN A 35 9.06 -9.63 4.57
C GLN A 35 8.77 -11.12 4.34
N HIS A 36 7.85 -11.45 3.43
CA HIS A 36 7.48 -12.83 3.12
C HIS A 36 7.85 -13.18 1.69
N PHE A 37 8.53 -14.31 1.51
CA PHE A 37 9.01 -14.81 0.22
C PHE A 37 8.48 -16.24 0.00
N PRO A 38 7.15 -16.42 -0.27
CA PRO A 38 6.54 -17.75 -0.31
C PRO A 38 7.03 -18.64 -1.45
N GLN A 39 7.50 -18.03 -2.55
CA GLN A 39 8.05 -18.73 -3.72
C GLN A 39 9.15 -17.86 -4.37
N PRO A 40 10.03 -18.42 -5.21
CA PRO A 40 11.00 -17.66 -5.96
C PRO A 40 10.34 -16.53 -6.78
N GLY A 41 10.80 -15.29 -6.59
CA GLY A 41 10.27 -14.12 -7.25
C GLY A 41 8.97 -13.55 -6.64
N TRP A 42 8.41 -14.17 -5.60
CA TRP A 42 7.26 -13.65 -4.88
C TRP A 42 7.70 -12.86 -3.67
N VAL A 43 7.09 -11.69 -3.48
CA VAL A 43 7.35 -10.83 -2.33
C VAL A 43 6.01 -10.32 -1.80
N GLU A 44 5.76 -10.58 -0.52
CA GLU A 44 4.49 -10.24 0.13
C GLU A 44 4.71 -9.54 1.46
N HIS A 45 3.78 -8.66 1.81
CA HIS A 45 3.67 -8.06 3.13
C HIS A 45 2.32 -8.40 3.77
N ASP A 46 2.30 -8.44 5.09
CA ASP A 46 1.07 -8.42 5.86
C ASP A 46 0.56 -6.97 5.96
N ALA A 47 -0.62 -6.68 5.41
CA ALA A 47 -1.18 -5.33 5.39
C ALA A 47 -1.57 -4.84 6.80
N ASP A 48 -1.96 -5.74 7.71
CA ASP A 48 -2.23 -5.37 9.10
C ASP A 48 -0.94 -5.11 9.88
N GLU A 49 0.17 -5.77 9.54
CA GLU A 49 1.48 -5.46 10.11
C GLU A 49 2.01 -4.09 9.63
N ILE A 50 1.82 -3.76 8.34
CA ILE A 50 2.08 -2.41 7.81
C ILE A 50 1.29 -1.37 8.61
N TRP A 51 -0.01 -1.58 8.81
CA TRP A 51 -0.86 -0.68 9.59
C TRP A 51 -0.40 -0.54 11.03
N SER A 52 -0.21 -1.66 11.72
CA SER A 52 0.14 -1.66 13.16
C SER A 52 1.49 -1.02 13.43
N SER A 53 2.50 -1.29 12.59
CA SER A 53 3.83 -0.68 12.70
C SER A 53 3.78 0.83 12.38
N GLN A 54 3.05 1.25 11.34
CA GLN A 54 2.91 2.67 11.00
C GLN A 54 2.17 3.45 12.10
N LEU A 55 1.10 2.88 12.66
CA LEU A 55 0.37 3.48 13.77
C LEU A 55 1.23 3.59 15.03
N ALA A 56 2.03 2.55 15.32
CA ALA A 56 2.90 2.55 16.48
C ALA A 56 3.96 3.66 16.42
N VAL A 57 4.66 3.82 15.27
CA VAL A 57 5.66 4.90 15.13
C VAL A 57 5.02 6.29 15.12
N ALA A 58 3.81 6.43 14.56
CA ALA A 58 3.06 7.68 14.60
C ALA A 58 2.71 8.08 16.04
N ARG A 59 2.18 7.14 16.83
CA ARG A 59 1.87 7.36 18.25
C ARG A 59 3.09 7.72 19.07
N GLU A 60 4.19 7.02 18.87
CA GLU A 60 5.45 7.27 19.57
C GLU A 60 5.95 8.72 19.34
N VAL A 61 5.88 9.24 18.11
CA VAL A 61 6.26 10.62 17.81
C VAL A 61 5.29 11.62 18.47
N VAL A 62 3.96 11.36 18.41
CA VAL A 62 2.96 12.21 19.05
C VAL A 62 3.14 12.25 20.56
N GLU A 63 3.39 11.11 21.20
CA GLU A 63 3.65 11.01 22.65
C GLU A 63 4.91 11.76 23.06
N ARG A 64 6.01 11.64 22.32
CA ARG A 64 7.25 12.39 22.57
C ARG A 64 7.05 13.90 22.52
N LEU A 65 6.18 14.38 21.64
CA LEU A 65 5.91 15.82 21.48
C LEU A 65 4.80 16.33 22.39
N GLY A 66 4.02 15.45 23.02
CA GLY A 66 2.95 15.76 23.96
C GLY A 66 1.78 16.53 23.34
N ARG A 67 1.60 16.52 22.03
CA ARG A 67 0.52 17.21 21.30
C ARG A 67 0.26 16.57 19.93
N LEU A 68 -0.94 16.81 19.39
CA LEU A 68 -1.34 16.35 18.07
C LEU A 68 -0.68 17.18 16.94
N PRO A 69 -0.43 16.58 15.76
CA PRO A 69 0.02 17.31 14.58
C PRO A 69 -1.09 18.20 14.01
N THR A 70 -0.71 19.29 13.35
CA THR A 70 -1.64 20.14 12.59
C THR A 70 -2.15 19.44 11.34
N ALA A 71 -1.30 18.61 10.71
CA ALA A 71 -1.64 17.81 9.53
C ALA A 71 -0.79 16.54 9.48
N ILE A 72 -1.27 15.56 8.70
CA ILE A 72 -0.53 14.33 8.40
C ILE A 72 -0.29 14.28 6.90
N GLY A 73 0.97 14.06 6.49
CA GLY A 73 1.36 13.71 5.13
C GLY A 73 1.72 12.24 5.05
N ILE A 74 1.33 11.56 3.97
CA ILE A 74 1.62 10.14 3.76
C ILE A 74 2.43 9.97 2.49
N THR A 75 3.54 9.24 2.58
CA THR A 75 4.26 8.66 1.45
C THR A 75 4.44 7.17 1.66
N ASN A 76 4.58 6.40 0.58
CA ASN A 76 4.62 4.95 0.68
C ASN A 76 5.54 4.29 -0.36
N GLN A 77 5.80 3.00 -0.15
CA GLN A 77 6.26 2.10 -1.19
C GLN A 77 5.20 2.01 -2.28
N ARG A 78 5.45 2.61 -3.43
CA ARG A 78 4.49 2.67 -4.55
C ARG A 78 4.25 1.27 -5.14
N GLU A 79 3.09 1.08 -5.79
CA GLU A 79 2.69 -0.12 -6.54
C GLU A 79 2.47 -1.40 -5.71
N THR A 80 2.75 -1.38 -4.41
CA THR A 80 2.38 -2.48 -3.52
C THR A 80 0.87 -2.51 -3.38
N THR A 81 0.27 -3.65 -3.75
CA THR A 81 -1.16 -3.80 -3.96
C THR A 81 -1.83 -4.44 -2.76
N VAL A 82 -2.81 -3.76 -2.19
CA VAL A 82 -3.65 -4.26 -1.09
C VAL A 82 -5.09 -4.41 -1.58
N LEU A 83 -5.72 -5.56 -1.25
CA LEU A 83 -7.13 -5.84 -1.52
C LEU A 83 -7.81 -6.19 -0.19
N TRP A 84 -8.92 -5.52 0.15
CA TRP A 84 -9.60 -5.74 1.44
C TRP A 84 -11.12 -5.73 1.30
N ASP A 85 -11.77 -6.33 2.26
CA ASP A 85 -13.23 -6.34 2.42
C ASP A 85 -13.69 -4.97 2.96
N ARG A 86 -14.64 -4.34 2.30
CA ARG A 86 -15.13 -2.99 2.66
C ARG A 86 -15.94 -2.99 3.96
N ALA A 87 -16.66 -4.06 4.25
CA ALA A 87 -17.52 -4.14 5.43
C ALA A 87 -16.72 -4.39 6.71
N THR A 88 -15.70 -5.27 6.62
CA THR A 88 -14.89 -5.67 7.78
C THR A 88 -13.58 -4.91 7.90
N GLY A 89 -13.09 -4.32 6.80
CA GLY A 89 -11.76 -3.72 6.72
C GLY A 89 -10.62 -4.73 6.78
N GLN A 90 -10.91 -6.05 6.57
CA GLN A 90 -9.90 -7.09 6.62
C GLN A 90 -9.26 -7.32 5.25
N PRO A 91 -7.93 -7.40 5.15
CA PRO A 91 -7.27 -7.83 3.92
C PRO A 91 -7.74 -9.23 3.51
N VAL A 92 -8.03 -9.43 2.22
CA VAL A 92 -8.46 -10.74 1.71
C VAL A 92 -7.30 -11.64 1.30
N ALA A 93 -6.12 -11.05 1.18
CA ALA A 93 -4.84 -11.70 0.92
C ALA A 93 -3.69 -10.82 1.42
N ARG A 94 -2.49 -11.36 1.47
CA ARG A 94 -1.29 -10.54 1.69
C ARG A 94 -1.10 -9.54 0.57
N ALA A 95 -0.56 -8.36 0.90
CA ALA A 95 -0.21 -7.35 -0.07
C ALA A 95 0.89 -7.85 -1.01
N ILE A 96 0.70 -7.71 -2.32
CA ILE A 96 1.72 -8.06 -3.31
C ILE A 96 2.64 -6.86 -3.51
N VAL A 97 3.92 -7.04 -3.17
CA VAL A 97 4.92 -5.95 -3.16
C VAL A 97 5.32 -5.56 -4.58
N TRP A 98 5.76 -4.33 -4.78
CA TRP A 98 6.22 -3.79 -6.06
C TRP A 98 7.36 -4.60 -6.72
N GLN A 99 8.19 -5.29 -5.92
CA GLN A 99 9.29 -6.15 -6.37
C GLN A 99 8.83 -7.51 -6.87
N ASP A 100 7.58 -7.89 -6.61
CA ASP A 100 7.02 -9.19 -6.94
C ASP A 100 6.97 -9.43 -8.46
N ARG A 101 7.32 -10.63 -8.88
CA ARG A 101 7.41 -11.01 -10.30
C ARG A 101 6.37 -12.06 -10.72
N ARG A 102 5.39 -12.42 -9.85
CA ARG A 102 4.41 -13.48 -10.14
C ARG A 102 3.54 -13.20 -11.38
N THR A 103 3.36 -11.94 -11.75
CA THR A 103 2.52 -11.53 -12.89
C THR A 103 3.30 -11.33 -14.19
N VAL A 104 4.59 -11.67 -14.25
CA VAL A 104 5.41 -11.52 -15.46
C VAL A 104 4.79 -12.25 -16.66
N ALA A 105 4.37 -13.52 -16.48
CA ALA A 105 3.75 -14.29 -17.56
C ALA A 105 2.46 -13.64 -18.07
N HIS A 106 1.68 -13.00 -17.19
CA HIS A 106 0.49 -12.24 -17.60
C HIS A 106 0.87 -10.99 -18.42
N CYS A 107 1.92 -10.27 -18.02
CA CYS A 107 2.44 -9.14 -18.81
C CYS A 107 2.93 -9.60 -20.20
N GLU A 108 3.60 -10.74 -20.27
CA GLU A 108 4.07 -11.30 -21.55
C GLU A 108 2.90 -11.69 -22.46
N ALA A 109 1.84 -12.29 -21.92
CA ALA A 109 0.63 -12.60 -22.67
C ALA A 109 -0.07 -11.33 -23.21
N LEU A 110 -0.19 -10.28 -22.41
CA LEU A 110 -0.71 -8.98 -22.84
C LEU A 110 0.16 -8.33 -23.92
N ARG A 111 1.47 -8.49 -23.83
CA ARG A 111 2.41 -7.99 -24.85
C ARG A 111 2.27 -8.75 -26.15
N ALA A 112 2.20 -10.07 -26.09
CA ALA A 112 2.03 -10.93 -27.25
C ALA A 112 0.69 -10.68 -27.99
N SER A 113 -0.36 -10.32 -27.26
CA SER A 113 -1.67 -9.95 -27.86
C SER A 113 -1.74 -8.52 -28.39
N GLY A 114 -0.67 -7.71 -28.25
CA GLY A 114 -0.61 -6.33 -28.69
C GLY A 114 -1.31 -5.32 -27.78
N GLN A 115 -1.91 -5.75 -26.68
CA GLN A 115 -2.64 -4.88 -25.73
C GLN A 115 -1.73 -3.87 -25.01
N HIS A 116 -0.43 -4.17 -24.92
CA HIS A 116 0.56 -3.26 -24.30
C HIS A 116 0.54 -1.88 -24.97
N VAL A 117 0.35 -1.78 -26.29
CA VAL A 117 0.32 -0.51 -27.01
C VAL A 117 -0.79 0.43 -26.48
N ALA A 118 -1.99 -0.13 -26.25
CA ALA A 118 -3.11 0.64 -25.71
C ALA A 118 -2.85 1.05 -24.26
N ILE A 119 -2.28 0.15 -23.45
CA ILE A 119 -1.93 0.41 -22.05
C ILE A 119 -0.90 1.53 -21.96
N GLU A 120 0.21 1.43 -22.68
CA GLU A 120 1.29 2.41 -22.68
C GLU A 120 0.81 3.79 -23.18
N ARG A 121 -0.01 3.81 -24.23
CA ARG A 121 -0.59 5.06 -24.74
C ARG A 121 -1.53 5.73 -23.73
N THR A 122 -2.30 4.94 -22.97
CA THR A 122 -3.29 5.48 -22.02
C THR A 122 -2.65 5.93 -20.71
N THR A 123 -1.67 5.17 -20.22
CA THR A 123 -1.07 5.38 -18.91
C THR A 123 0.25 6.15 -18.94
N GLY A 124 0.94 6.17 -20.08
CA GLY A 124 2.31 6.64 -20.20
C GLY A 124 3.35 5.72 -19.57
N LEU A 125 2.94 4.53 -19.11
CA LEU A 125 3.79 3.58 -18.38
C LEU A 125 4.02 2.32 -19.23
N VAL A 126 5.21 1.74 -19.13
CA VAL A 126 5.50 0.44 -19.75
C VAL A 126 4.68 -0.66 -19.10
N LEU A 127 4.39 -1.72 -19.85
CA LEU A 127 3.73 -2.90 -19.27
C LEU A 127 4.75 -3.75 -18.50
N ASP A 128 4.66 -3.74 -17.17
CA ASP A 128 5.54 -4.52 -16.29
C ASP A 128 4.80 -5.02 -15.05
N ALA A 129 5.26 -6.15 -14.49
CA ALA A 129 4.79 -6.72 -13.24
C ALA A 129 5.02 -5.79 -12.02
N TYR A 130 5.85 -4.77 -12.16
CA TYR A 130 6.03 -3.72 -11.17
C TYR A 130 4.72 -3.02 -10.81
N PHE A 131 3.87 -2.73 -11.80
CA PHE A 131 2.64 -1.95 -11.63
C PHE A 131 1.48 -2.74 -11.03
N SER A 132 0.54 -2.04 -10.39
CA SER A 132 -0.52 -2.62 -9.55
C SER A 132 -1.57 -3.42 -10.33
N ALA A 133 -1.87 -3.05 -11.57
CA ALA A 133 -3.02 -3.58 -12.32
C ALA A 133 -2.97 -5.11 -12.50
N THR A 134 -1.82 -5.66 -12.88
CA THR A 134 -1.68 -7.12 -13.08
C THR A 134 -1.68 -7.87 -11.75
N LYS A 135 -1.21 -7.27 -10.65
CA LYS A 135 -1.29 -7.82 -9.29
C LYS A 135 -2.74 -7.90 -8.81
N LEU A 136 -3.52 -6.82 -9.04
CA LEU A 136 -4.95 -6.81 -8.74
C LEU A 136 -5.69 -7.89 -9.54
N ALA A 137 -5.45 -7.98 -10.85
CA ALA A 137 -6.06 -9.01 -11.68
C ALA A 137 -5.75 -10.41 -11.14
N TRP A 138 -4.50 -10.66 -10.78
CA TRP A 138 -4.05 -11.91 -10.19
C TRP A 138 -4.78 -12.22 -8.86
N LEU A 139 -4.89 -11.25 -7.96
CA LEU A 139 -5.61 -11.42 -6.69
C LEU A 139 -7.08 -11.77 -6.92
N LEU A 140 -7.75 -11.08 -7.85
CA LEU A 140 -9.15 -11.35 -8.18
C LEU A 140 -9.38 -12.73 -8.77
N ASP A 141 -8.37 -13.32 -9.42
CA ASP A 141 -8.45 -14.64 -10.02
C ASP A 141 -8.04 -15.77 -9.04
N GLN A 142 -7.11 -15.49 -8.13
CA GLN A 142 -6.58 -16.51 -7.21
C GLN A 142 -7.32 -16.58 -5.88
N VAL A 143 -7.90 -15.47 -5.39
CA VAL A 143 -8.67 -15.48 -4.15
C VAL A 143 -10.10 -15.98 -4.46
N PRO A 144 -10.54 -17.08 -3.84
CA PRO A 144 -11.86 -17.66 -4.12
C PRO A 144 -13.00 -16.64 -3.96
N GLY A 145 -13.80 -16.47 -5.01
CA GLY A 145 -14.94 -15.55 -5.03
C GLY A 145 -14.61 -14.05 -5.10
N ALA A 146 -13.33 -13.67 -5.10
CA ALA A 146 -12.94 -12.25 -5.05
C ALA A 146 -13.47 -11.46 -6.24
N ARG A 147 -13.44 -12.01 -7.46
CA ARG A 147 -13.93 -11.32 -8.64
C ARG A 147 -15.42 -11.01 -8.56
N ALA A 148 -16.25 -11.96 -8.13
CA ALA A 148 -17.69 -11.75 -7.95
C ALA A 148 -17.97 -10.73 -6.84
N ARG A 149 -17.24 -10.80 -5.73
CA ARG A 149 -17.35 -9.85 -4.62
C ARG A 149 -16.91 -8.43 -5.03
N ALA A 150 -15.87 -8.32 -5.86
CA ALA A 150 -15.44 -7.04 -6.40
C ALA A 150 -16.50 -6.43 -7.32
N GLN A 151 -17.14 -7.25 -8.19
CA GLN A 151 -18.25 -6.82 -9.05
C GLN A 151 -19.48 -6.36 -8.23
N ALA A 152 -19.72 -6.99 -7.09
CA ALA A 152 -20.77 -6.59 -6.15
C ALA A 152 -20.41 -5.34 -5.32
N GLY A 153 -19.19 -4.79 -5.47
CA GLY A 153 -18.73 -3.61 -4.72
C GLY A 153 -18.33 -3.89 -3.27
N GLU A 154 -18.17 -5.15 -2.91
CA GLU A 154 -17.83 -5.58 -1.55
C GLU A 154 -16.35 -5.43 -1.21
N LEU A 155 -15.48 -5.35 -2.21
CA LEU A 155 -14.05 -5.21 -2.03
C LEU A 155 -13.57 -3.80 -2.35
N ALA A 156 -12.52 -3.38 -1.69
CA ALA A 156 -11.75 -2.19 -1.97
C ALA A 156 -10.31 -2.58 -2.30
N PHE A 157 -9.70 -1.81 -3.18
CA PHE A 157 -8.33 -1.96 -3.62
C PHE A 157 -7.61 -0.63 -3.49
N GLY A 158 -6.31 -0.68 -3.22
CA GLY A 158 -5.45 0.50 -3.28
C GLY A 158 -3.98 0.15 -3.11
N THR A 159 -3.14 1.16 -3.26
CA THR A 159 -1.76 1.10 -2.80
C THR A 159 -1.71 1.34 -1.28
N VAL A 160 -0.53 1.29 -0.69
CA VAL A 160 -0.41 1.35 0.77
C VAL A 160 -0.92 2.66 1.37
N ASP A 161 -0.80 3.77 0.67
CA ASP A 161 -1.39 5.06 1.10
C ASP A 161 -2.91 4.99 1.22
N SER A 162 -3.62 4.43 0.22
CA SER A 162 -5.07 4.20 0.29
C SER A 162 -5.45 3.31 1.48
N TRP A 163 -4.67 2.24 1.72
CA TRP A 163 -4.85 1.37 2.88
C TRP A 163 -4.68 2.12 4.20
N LEU A 164 -3.62 2.92 4.33
CA LEU A 164 -3.38 3.72 5.54
C LEU A 164 -4.48 4.76 5.77
N ILE A 165 -4.95 5.45 4.72
CA ILE A 165 -6.05 6.42 4.82
C ILE A 165 -7.34 5.70 5.24
N TRP A 166 -7.65 4.56 4.64
CA TRP A 166 -8.79 3.73 5.05
C TRP A 166 -8.74 3.38 6.54
N ARG A 167 -7.60 2.91 7.03
CA ARG A 167 -7.42 2.52 8.44
C ARG A 167 -7.46 3.73 9.38
N LEU A 168 -6.81 4.84 9.02
CA LEU A 168 -6.80 6.09 9.81
C LEU A 168 -8.19 6.71 9.94
N THR A 169 -9.03 6.54 8.94
CA THR A 169 -10.39 7.12 8.93
C THR A 169 -11.49 6.16 9.42
N GLY A 170 -11.11 4.95 9.86
CA GLY A 170 -12.06 3.93 10.27
C GLY A 170 -13.00 3.48 9.14
N GLY A 171 -12.47 3.35 7.93
CA GLY A 171 -13.21 2.89 6.74
C GLY A 171 -14.09 3.94 6.07
N ARG A 172 -13.99 5.22 6.46
CA ARG A 172 -14.86 6.29 5.94
C ARG A 172 -14.36 6.92 4.65
N VAL A 173 -13.06 6.87 4.40
CA VAL A 173 -12.43 7.49 3.21
C VAL A 173 -11.65 6.42 2.44
N HIS A 174 -11.92 6.35 1.13
CA HIS A 174 -11.20 5.54 0.15
C HIS A 174 -10.72 6.44 -1.00
N VAL A 175 -9.42 6.45 -1.25
CA VAL A 175 -8.75 7.24 -2.30
C VAL A 175 -8.04 6.32 -3.26
#